data_ff912fbde1000af7660f3ac0ef898075
#
_entry.id   ff912fbde1000af7660f3ac0ef898075
#
_cell.length_a   1.000
_cell.length_b   1.000
_cell.length_c   1.000
_cell.angle_alpha   90.00
_cell.angle_beta   90.00
_cell.angle_gamma   90.00
#
_symmetry.space_group_name_H-M   'P 1'
#
loop_
_entity.id
_entity.type
_entity.pdbx_description
1 polymer ?
#
loop_
_entity_poly.entity_id
_entity_poly.type
_entity_poly.pdbx_seq_one_letter_code
_entity_poly.pdbx_strand_id
1 'polypeptide(L)'
;MLLLKKSKYGFNHLPKWLIERGPKSLVEHQQKMGFDNGSQITSMPSASDPARGESATLIVVDEWAFLPNPEEAWASIEPVADVGGRIIGLSTANGSGNFFHHLWVGSTTGSNKFESMFYPWSATEDRGDSWYQEKVESMLPWQLAQEYPTTPEEAFVKSGNPVFDLDILQAMERNVIRGETGYMQLQGRSVEFRADR
;
A
#
# COMPACT_ATOMS: atom_id res chain seq x y z
N MET A 1 5.05 -14.26 10.57
CA MET A 1 5.49 -14.62 11.94
C MET A 1 5.59 -13.44 12.91
N LEU A 2 6.08 -12.28 12.49
CA LEU A 2 6.23 -11.11 13.37
C LEU A 2 4.89 -10.54 13.84
N LEU A 3 3.90 -10.42 12.96
CA LEU A 3 2.57 -9.88 13.27
C LEU A 3 1.86 -10.64 14.38
N LEU A 4 1.86 -11.98 14.33
CA LEU A 4 1.21 -12.76 15.40
C LEU A 4 1.91 -12.59 16.75
N LYS A 5 3.23 -12.40 16.78
CA LYS A 5 3.96 -12.06 18.01
C LYS A 5 3.52 -10.72 18.58
N LYS A 6 3.32 -9.72 17.73
CA LYS A 6 2.77 -8.40 18.14
C LYS A 6 1.35 -8.54 18.67
N SER A 7 0.49 -9.33 18.02
CA SER A 7 -0.89 -9.60 18.49
C SER A 7 -0.91 -10.30 19.84
N LYS A 8 -0.06 -11.31 20.05
CA LYS A 8 0.09 -12.00 21.36
C LYS A 8 0.60 -11.05 22.43
N TYR A 9 1.59 -10.23 22.12
CA TYR A 9 2.09 -9.22 23.04
C TYR A 9 0.98 -8.27 23.45
N GLY A 10 0.25 -7.71 22.48
CA GLY A 10 -0.89 -6.83 22.75
C GLY A 10 -1.95 -7.49 23.63
N PHE A 11 -2.34 -8.74 23.31
CA PHE A 11 -3.30 -9.49 24.09
C PHE A 11 -2.85 -9.69 25.55
N ASN A 12 -1.58 -10.07 25.76
CA ASN A 12 -1.05 -10.30 27.10
C ASN A 12 -0.87 -9.02 27.94
N HIS A 13 -0.90 -7.85 27.30
CA HIS A 13 -0.78 -6.54 27.95
C HIS A 13 -2.12 -5.78 28.02
N LEU A 14 -3.23 -6.44 27.69
CA LEU A 14 -4.55 -5.85 27.86
C LEU A 14 -4.84 -5.58 29.35
N PRO A 15 -5.63 -4.55 29.67
CA PRO A 15 -6.08 -4.29 31.03
C PRO A 15 -6.76 -5.55 31.65
N LYS A 16 -6.52 -5.82 32.93
CA LYS A 16 -7.05 -7.01 33.62
C LYS A 16 -8.55 -7.18 33.45
N TRP A 17 -9.32 -6.09 33.56
CA TRP A 17 -10.76 -6.12 33.41
C TRP A 17 -11.22 -6.60 32.01
N LEU A 18 -10.41 -6.36 30.97
CA LEU A 18 -10.70 -6.80 29.61
C LEU A 18 -10.35 -8.28 29.42
N ILE A 19 -9.23 -8.73 30.00
CA ILE A 19 -8.84 -10.15 29.99
C ILE A 19 -9.84 -11.01 30.76
N GLU A 20 -10.33 -10.53 31.90
CA GLU A 20 -11.29 -11.27 32.74
C GLU A 20 -12.67 -11.43 32.10
N ARG A 21 -13.09 -10.44 31.27
CA ARG A 21 -14.40 -10.43 30.60
C ARG A 21 -14.34 -10.90 29.16
N GLY A 22 -13.15 -10.93 28.56
CA GLY A 22 -12.92 -11.35 27.20
C GLY A 22 -12.69 -12.85 27.05
N PRO A 23 -12.57 -13.34 25.81
CA PRO A 23 -12.27 -14.73 25.55
C PRO A 23 -10.86 -15.08 26.03
N LYS A 24 -10.70 -16.31 26.52
CA LYS A 24 -9.42 -16.81 27.01
C LYS A 24 -8.64 -17.49 25.89
N SER A 25 -7.32 -17.24 25.83
CA SER A 25 -6.46 -17.96 24.90
C SER A 25 -6.33 -19.42 25.32
N LEU A 26 -6.68 -20.36 24.43
CA LEU A 26 -6.58 -21.80 24.65
C LEU A 26 -5.44 -22.44 23.88
N VAL A 27 -5.13 -21.90 22.70
CA VAL A 27 -4.12 -22.45 21.79
C VAL A 27 -3.14 -21.36 21.40
N GLU A 28 -1.87 -21.60 21.68
CA GLU A 28 -0.78 -20.77 21.24
C GLU A 28 0.20 -21.58 20.41
N HIS A 29 0.18 -21.37 19.11
CA HIS A 29 1.13 -21.93 18.15
C HIS A 29 1.93 -20.82 17.49
N GLN A 30 2.99 -21.15 16.75
CA GLN A 30 3.82 -20.14 16.06
C GLN A 30 3.03 -19.30 15.04
N GLN A 31 2.00 -19.88 14.42
CA GLN A 31 1.18 -19.25 13.40
C GLN A 31 -0.28 -19.04 13.81
N LYS A 32 -0.69 -19.49 14.98
CA LYS A 32 -2.10 -19.49 15.39
C LYS A 32 -2.26 -19.15 16.86
N MET A 33 -3.29 -18.35 17.15
CA MET A 33 -3.79 -18.06 18.48
C MET A 33 -5.31 -18.34 18.47
N GLY A 34 -5.76 -19.31 19.28
CA GLY A 34 -7.16 -19.71 19.38
C GLY A 34 -7.75 -19.34 20.72
N PHE A 35 -9.05 -19.07 20.77
CA PHE A 35 -9.79 -18.62 21.94
C PHE A 35 -10.92 -19.58 22.30
N ASP A 36 -11.37 -19.54 23.56
CA ASP A 36 -12.44 -20.41 24.14
C ASP A 36 -13.83 -20.18 23.52
N ASN A 37 -14.03 -19.00 22.85
CA ASN A 37 -15.24 -18.70 22.08
C ASN A 37 -15.19 -19.18 20.63
N GLY A 38 -14.16 -19.95 20.24
CA GLY A 38 -13.96 -20.44 18.88
C GLY A 38 -13.29 -19.45 17.92
N SER A 39 -13.05 -18.20 18.34
CA SER A 39 -12.31 -17.23 17.51
C SER A 39 -10.85 -17.64 17.39
N GLN A 40 -10.23 -17.21 16.29
CA GLN A 40 -8.80 -17.46 16.06
C GLN A 40 -8.13 -16.31 15.32
N ILE A 41 -6.85 -16.12 15.58
CA ILE A 41 -5.96 -15.26 14.80
C ILE A 41 -4.90 -16.16 14.18
N THR A 42 -4.79 -16.12 12.85
CA THR A 42 -3.81 -16.91 12.11
C THR A 42 -2.89 -15.97 11.34
N SER A 43 -1.59 -16.20 11.40
CA SER A 43 -0.59 -15.51 10.58
C SER A 43 -0.09 -16.43 9.48
N MET A 44 -0.22 -16.00 8.25
CA MET A 44 0.16 -16.76 7.08
C MET A 44 1.34 -16.10 6.36
N PRO A 45 2.31 -16.85 5.84
CA PRO A 45 3.39 -16.28 5.04
C PRO A 45 2.87 -15.84 3.67
N SER A 46 3.44 -14.77 3.14
CA SER A 46 3.07 -14.19 1.83
C SER A 46 3.39 -15.08 0.61
N ALA A 47 4.23 -16.09 0.80
CA ALA A 47 4.66 -17.00 -0.28
C ALA A 47 3.71 -18.19 -0.53
N SER A 48 2.69 -18.38 0.30
CA SER A 48 1.67 -19.41 0.15
C SER A 48 0.37 -18.77 -0.32
N ASP A 49 -0.49 -19.54 -0.96
CA ASP A 49 -1.87 -19.16 -1.30
C ASP A 49 -2.72 -19.17 0.00
N PRO A 50 -2.67 -18.10 0.81
CA PRO A 50 -2.95 -18.22 2.24
C PRO A 50 -4.43 -18.27 2.57
N ALA A 51 -5.29 -17.87 1.66
CA ALA A 51 -6.71 -17.67 1.95
C ALA A 51 -7.63 -18.68 1.28
N ARG A 52 -7.12 -19.57 0.41
CA ARG A 52 -7.98 -20.55 -0.27
C ARG A 52 -8.58 -21.55 0.70
N GLY A 53 -9.92 -21.55 0.76
CA GLY A 53 -10.68 -22.48 1.61
C GLY A 53 -10.81 -22.05 3.07
N GLU A 54 -10.25 -20.93 3.47
CA GLU A 54 -10.43 -20.34 4.79
C GLU A 54 -11.55 -19.29 4.76
N SER A 55 -12.30 -19.19 5.84
CA SER A 55 -13.24 -18.09 6.07
C SER A 55 -12.66 -17.15 7.12
N ALA A 56 -12.70 -15.85 6.89
CA ALA A 56 -12.20 -14.87 7.84
C ALA A 56 -13.15 -13.68 7.95
N THR A 57 -13.35 -13.20 9.16
CA THR A 57 -14.11 -11.97 9.43
C THR A 57 -13.28 -10.72 9.10
N LEU A 58 -11.97 -10.83 9.26
CA LEU A 58 -11.01 -9.76 8.98
C LEU A 58 -9.72 -10.36 8.44
N ILE A 59 -9.24 -9.80 7.34
CA ILE A 59 -7.91 -10.07 6.78
C ILE A 59 -7.11 -8.77 6.86
N VAL A 60 -5.88 -8.88 7.38
CA VAL A 60 -4.92 -7.78 7.38
C VAL A 60 -3.75 -8.19 6.50
N VAL A 61 -3.52 -7.43 5.43
CA VAL A 61 -2.39 -7.60 4.50
C VAL A 61 -1.36 -6.52 4.83
N ASP A 62 -0.26 -6.92 5.44
CA ASP A 62 0.84 -6.04 5.81
C ASP A 62 1.87 -5.98 4.69
N GLU A 63 2.48 -4.81 4.50
CA GLU A 63 3.50 -4.55 3.47
C GLU A 63 3.04 -4.94 2.05
N TRP A 64 1.80 -4.62 1.70
CA TRP A 64 1.20 -5.10 0.44
C TRP A 64 1.96 -4.65 -0.81
N ALA A 65 2.53 -3.42 -0.81
CA ALA A 65 3.34 -2.92 -1.92
C ALA A 65 4.64 -3.71 -2.16
N PHE A 66 5.06 -4.54 -1.19
CA PHE A 66 6.29 -5.33 -1.24
C PHE A 66 6.04 -6.83 -1.38
N LEU A 67 4.79 -7.26 -1.52
CA LEU A 67 4.50 -8.68 -1.77
C LEU A 67 5.07 -9.12 -3.12
N PRO A 68 5.67 -10.31 -3.21
CA PRO A 68 6.19 -10.82 -4.48
C PRO A 68 5.13 -10.99 -5.58
N ASN A 69 3.93 -11.44 -5.20
CA ASN A 69 2.81 -11.70 -6.11
C ASN A 69 1.52 -11.10 -5.52
N PRO A 70 1.38 -9.75 -5.52
CA PRO A 70 0.27 -9.09 -4.84
C PRO A 70 -1.09 -9.35 -5.51
N GLU A 71 -1.12 -9.58 -6.84
CA GLU A 71 -2.33 -9.91 -7.59
C GLU A 71 -2.85 -11.32 -7.25
N GLU A 72 -1.95 -12.30 -7.10
CA GLU A 72 -2.30 -13.66 -6.69
C GLU A 72 -2.81 -13.67 -5.24
N ALA A 73 -2.15 -12.91 -4.36
CA ALA A 73 -2.60 -12.72 -3.00
C ALA A 73 -4.02 -12.11 -2.98
N TRP A 74 -4.28 -11.10 -3.79
CA TRP A 74 -5.62 -10.51 -3.93
C TRP A 74 -6.64 -11.53 -4.40
N ALA A 75 -6.38 -12.28 -5.47
CA ALA A 75 -7.28 -13.30 -6.01
C ALA A 75 -7.64 -14.39 -4.99
N SER A 76 -6.78 -14.65 -4.01
CA SER A 76 -7.07 -15.58 -2.92
C SER A 76 -7.89 -14.97 -1.77
N ILE A 77 -7.80 -13.66 -1.59
CA ILE A 77 -8.42 -12.90 -0.48
C ILE A 77 -9.80 -12.37 -0.86
N GLU A 78 -9.99 -11.92 -2.10
CA GLU A 78 -11.23 -11.30 -2.58
C GLU A 78 -12.49 -12.14 -2.30
N PRO A 79 -12.51 -13.48 -2.54
CA PRO A 79 -13.67 -14.30 -2.24
C PRO A 79 -14.07 -14.32 -0.76
N VAL A 80 -13.12 -14.07 0.14
CA VAL A 80 -13.40 -13.99 1.59
C VAL A 80 -14.16 -12.70 1.91
N ALA A 81 -13.86 -11.60 1.21
CA ALA A 81 -14.60 -10.34 1.36
C ALA A 81 -16.03 -10.46 0.85
N ASP A 82 -16.26 -11.21 -0.23
CA ASP A 82 -17.59 -11.38 -0.84
C ASP A 82 -18.60 -12.09 0.09
N VAL A 83 -18.12 -12.91 1.03
CA VAL A 83 -18.97 -13.56 2.03
C VAL A 83 -19.13 -12.74 3.33
N GLY A 84 -18.78 -11.44 3.30
CA GLY A 84 -18.94 -10.50 4.42
C GLY A 84 -17.71 -10.28 5.27
N GLY A 85 -16.56 -10.79 4.87
CA GLY A 85 -15.26 -10.46 5.46
C GLY A 85 -14.82 -9.02 5.19
N ARG A 86 -13.94 -8.48 6.02
CA ARG A 86 -13.31 -7.17 5.85
C ARG A 86 -11.84 -7.34 5.50
N ILE A 87 -11.32 -6.43 4.69
CA ILE A 87 -9.90 -6.42 4.31
C ILE A 87 -9.30 -5.08 4.70
N ILE A 88 -8.16 -5.13 5.38
CA ILE A 88 -7.30 -3.98 5.65
C ILE A 88 -5.98 -4.23 4.96
N GLY A 89 -5.65 -3.41 3.96
CA GLY A 89 -4.34 -3.40 3.31
C GLY A 89 -3.52 -2.24 3.83
N LEU A 90 -2.31 -2.50 4.30
CA LEU A 90 -1.39 -1.46 4.75
C LEU A 90 0.00 -1.69 4.17
N SER A 91 0.67 -0.60 3.86
CA SER A 91 2.05 -0.60 3.37
C SER A 91 2.62 0.81 3.39
N THR A 92 3.94 0.96 3.44
CA THR A 92 4.61 2.12 2.85
C THR A 92 4.51 2.00 1.33
N ALA A 93 4.63 3.12 0.62
CA ALA A 93 4.61 3.11 -0.84
C ALA A 93 5.91 2.48 -1.40
N ASN A 94 5.81 1.84 -2.56
CA ASN A 94 6.93 1.25 -3.27
C ASN A 94 6.91 1.66 -4.76
N GLY A 95 6.92 2.96 -5.01
CA GLY A 95 6.79 3.52 -6.35
C GLY A 95 5.35 3.49 -6.87
N SER A 96 5.17 4.11 -8.03
CA SER A 96 3.90 4.12 -8.76
C SER A 96 3.78 2.90 -9.70
N GLY A 97 2.55 2.55 -10.08
CA GLY A 97 2.26 1.52 -11.09
C GLY A 97 2.22 0.08 -10.56
N ASN A 98 2.55 -0.18 -9.29
CA ASN A 98 2.36 -1.50 -8.69
C ASN A 98 0.90 -1.73 -8.26
N PHE A 99 0.58 -2.96 -7.86
CA PHE A 99 -0.78 -3.36 -7.47
C PHE A 99 -1.34 -2.52 -6.31
N PHE A 100 -0.55 -2.25 -5.27
CA PHE A 100 -0.98 -1.44 -4.14
C PHE A 100 -1.29 0.01 -4.54
N HIS A 101 -0.48 0.60 -5.44
CA HIS A 101 -0.78 1.90 -6.02
C HIS A 101 -2.08 1.90 -6.84
N HIS A 102 -2.36 0.84 -7.61
CA HIS A 102 -3.63 0.70 -8.33
C HIS A 102 -4.83 0.63 -7.38
N LEU A 103 -4.71 -0.09 -6.25
CA LEU A 103 -5.75 -0.09 -5.20
C LEU A 103 -5.97 1.30 -4.60
N TRP A 104 -4.88 2.03 -4.33
CA TRP A 104 -4.93 3.40 -3.82
C TRP A 104 -5.63 4.34 -4.80
N VAL A 105 -5.21 4.37 -6.05
CA VAL A 105 -5.85 5.20 -7.09
C VAL A 105 -7.32 4.83 -7.26
N GLY A 106 -7.63 3.54 -7.27
CA GLY A 106 -9.00 3.06 -7.35
C GLY A 106 -9.89 3.52 -6.20
N SER A 107 -9.35 3.57 -4.98
CA SER A 107 -10.07 4.06 -3.79
C SER A 107 -10.30 5.58 -3.83
N THR A 108 -9.31 6.35 -4.26
CA THR A 108 -9.43 7.82 -4.35
C THR A 108 -10.32 8.28 -5.50
N THR A 109 -10.42 7.49 -6.58
CA THR A 109 -11.31 7.77 -7.73
C THR A 109 -12.68 7.12 -7.62
N GLY A 110 -12.91 6.29 -6.60
CA GLY A 110 -14.17 5.56 -6.42
C GLY A 110 -14.36 4.39 -7.39
N SER A 111 -13.30 3.92 -8.06
CA SER A 111 -13.36 2.79 -9.00
C SER A 111 -13.23 1.42 -8.34
N ASN A 112 -12.94 1.36 -7.05
CA ASN A 112 -13.01 0.16 -6.22
C ASN A 112 -13.77 0.42 -4.91
N LYS A 113 -13.95 -0.62 -4.08
CA LYS A 113 -14.70 -0.55 -2.82
C LYS A 113 -13.84 -0.21 -1.60
N PHE A 114 -12.55 0.05 -1.78
CA PHE A 114 -11.67 0.42 -0.68
C PHE A 114 -11.88 1.89 -0.29
N GLU A 115 -11.64 2.17 0.98
CA GLU A 115 -11.50 3.51 1.53
C GLU A 115 -10.02 3.76 1.82
N SER A 116 -9.46 4.82 1.24
CA SER A 116 -8.06 5.17 1.42
C SER A 116 -7.84 5.97 2.68
N MET A 117 -6.81 5.60 3.44
CA MET A 117 -6.33 6.33 4.61
C MET A 117 -4.83 6.56 4.48
N PHE A 118 -4.41 7.80 4.68
CA PHE A 118 -3.00 8.18 4.63
C PHE A 118 -2.56 8.76 5.97
N TYR A 119 -1.40 8.31 6.43
CA TYR A 119 -0.78 8.80 7.65
C TYR A 119 0.59 9.40 7.31
N PRO A 120 0.73 10.74 7.29
CA PRO A 120 2.01 11.39 7.08
C PRO A 120 2.96 11.13 8.26
N TRP A 121 4.24 11.39 8.06
CA TRP A 121 5.25 11.28 9.12
C TRP A 121 4.88 12.09 10.37
N SER A 122 4.21 13.23 10.21
CA SER A 122 3.76 14.13 11.28
C SER A 122 2.54 13.65 12.06
N ALA A 123 1.92 12.53 11.67
CA ALA A 123 0.79 11.95 12.41
C ALA A 123 1.18 11.37 13.77
N THR A 124 2.48 11.22 14.05
CA THR A 124 3.01 10.75 15.33
C THR A 124 3.40 11.95 16.19
N GLU A 125 2.86 12.05 17.41
CA GLU A 125 3.06 13.20 18.31
C GLU A 125 4.54 13.49 18.65
N ASP A 126 5.38 12.46 18.69
CA ASP A 126 6.81 12.59 19.02
C ASP A 126 7.67 13.06 17.84
N ARG A 127 7.07 13.34 16.67
CA ARG A 127 7.77 13.73 15.44
C ARG A 127 7.51 15.19 15.11
N GLY A 128 8.45 16.05 15.48
CA GLY A 128 8.44 17.47 15.11
C GLY A 128 9.37 17.77 13.92
N ASP A 129 9.41 19.04 13.50
CA ASP A 129 10.21 19.49 12.36
C ASP A 129 11.71 19.20 12.52
N SER A 130 12.27 19.33 13.73
CA SER A 130 13.68 19.01 13.99
C SER A 130 13.98 17.52 13.76
N TRP A 131 13.07 16.64 14.19
CA TRP A 131 13.18 15.20 13.92
C TRP A 131 13.15 14.91 12.42
N TYR A 132 12.28 15.59 11.67
CA TYR A 132 12.19 15.41 10.21
C TYR A 132 13.46 15.91 9.51
N GLN A 133 14.03 17.05 9.92
CA GLN A 133 15.29 17.56 9.37
C GLN A 133 16.46 16.57 9.56
N GLU A 134 16.57 15.91 10.72
CA GLU A 134 17.57 14.85 10.92
C GLU A 134 17.40 13.70 9.92
N LYS A 135 16.16 13.36 9.55
CA LYS A 135 15.90 12.33 8.52
C LYS A 135 16.28 12.82 7.13
N VAL A 136 15.98 14.07 6.79
CA VAL A 136 16.39 14.70 5.52
C VAL A 136 17.91 14.64 5.35
N GLU A 137 18.68 14.90 6.43
CA GLU A 137 20.13 14.89 6.39
C GLU A 137 20.74 13.46 6.32
N SER A 138 20.03 12.46 6.82
CA SER A 138 20.56 11.09 6.98
C SER A 138 20.10 10.08 5.96
N MET A 139 19.07 10.39 5.17
CA MET A 139 18.42 9.47 4.23
C MET A 139 18.52 9.98 2.79
N LEU A 140 18.50 9.04 1.84
CA LEU A 140 18.34 9.40 0.44
C LEU A 140 16.90 9.93 0.19
N PRO A 141 16.71 10.90 -0.73
CA PRO A 141 15.40 11.51 -0.97
C PRO A 141 14.27 10.50 -1.25
N TRP A 142 14.54 9.46 -2.03
CA TRP A 142 13.54 8.42 -2.32
C TRP A 142 13.20 7.55 -1.10
N GLN A 143 14.18 7.28 -0.22
CA GLN A 143 13.95 6.56 1.04
C GLN A 143 13.11 7.41 2.00
N LEU A 144 13.42 8.70 2.09
CA LEU A 144 12.65 9.63 2.91
C LEU A 144 11.20 9.69 2.45
N ALA A 145 10.96 9.82 1.14
CA ALA A 145 9.63 9.85 0.55
C ALA A 145 8.86 8.53 0.75
N GLN A 146 9.55 7.40 0.80
CA GLN A 146 8.95 6.08 1.03
C GLN A 146 8.55 5.89 2.50
N GLU A 147 9.46 6.21 3.42
CA GLU A 147 9.29 5.88 4.84
C GLU A 147 8.60 7.00 5.63
N TYR A 148 8.81 8.25 5.22
CA TYR A 148 8.34 9.44 5.93
C TYR A 148 7.71 10.48 5.00
N PRO A 149 6.74 10.09 4.17
CA PRO A 149 6.11 11.02 3.23
C PRO A 149 5.25 12.06 3.94
N THR A 150 5.13 13.24 3.32
CA THR A 150 4.22 14.31 3.76
C THR A 150 2.87 14.18 3.08
N THR A 151 2.84 13.71 1.82
CA THR A 151 1.61 13.52 1.04
C THR A 151 1.60 12.15 0.34
N PRO A 152 0.42 11.65 -0.05
CA PRO A 152 0.32 10.41 -0.83
C PRO A 152 1.07 10.49 -2.16
N GLU A 153 1.02 11.62 -2.84
CA GLU A 153 1.70 11.86 -4.12
C GLU A 153 3.21 11.74 -3.95
N GLU A 154 3.76 12.35 -2.90
CA GLU A 154 5.18 12.21 -2.57
C GLU A 154 5.54 10.74 -2.32
N ALA A 155 4.72 10.02 -1.54
CA ALA A 155 4.94 8.64 -1.22
C ALA A 155 5.03 7.76 -2.47
N PHE A 156 4.10 7.90 -3.42
CA PHE A 156 4.05 7.04 -4.62
C PHE A 156 4.97 7.50 -5.73
N VAL A 157 5.09 8.80 -5.98
CA VAL A 157 5.90 9.31 -7.09
C VAL A 157 7.39 9.26 -6.78
N LYS A 158 7.79 9.63 -5.56
CA LYS A 158 9.21 9.73 -5.18
C LYS A 158 9.78 8.46 -4.54
N SER A 159 8.93 7.51 -4.12
CA SER A 159 9.38 6.24 -3.57
C SER A 159 9.80 5.25 -4.67
N GLY A 160 10.55 4.24 -4.29
CA GLY A 160 11.20 3.34 -5.24
C GLY A 160 12.59 3.84 -5.62
N ASN A 161 13.27 3.14 -6.50
CA ASN A 161 14.59 3.53 -7.03
C ASN A 161 14.44 3.98 -8.50
N PRO A 162 14.01 5.21 -8.78
CA PRO A 162 13.76 5.67 -10.12
C PRO A 162 15.06 5.78 -10.91
N VAL A 163 15.06 5.32 -12.17
CA VAL A 163 16.21 5.41 -13.07
C VAL A 163 16.48 6.86 -13.49
N PHE A 164 15.42 7.68 -13.52
CA PHE A 164 15.50 9.09 -13.88
C PHE A 164 15.16 9.96 -12.68
N ASP A 165 15.79 11.13 -12.60
CA ASP A 165 15.47 12.15 -11.61
C ASP A 165 14.02 12.64 -11.81
N LEU A 166 13.18 12.41 -10.79
CA LEU A 166 11.75 12.72 -10.87
C LEU A 166 11.46 14.22 -10.87
N ASP A 167 12.28 15.03 -10.21
CA ASP A 167 12.13 16.48 -10.21
C ASP A 167 12.43 17.04 -11.61
N ILE A 168 13.40 16.46 -12.32
CA ILE A 168 13.66 16.76 -13.73
C ILE A 168 12.49 16.34 -14.61
N LEU A 169 11.95 15.13 -14.44
CA LEU A 169 10.79 14.65 -15.20
C LEU A 169 9.56 15.53 -14.98
N GLN A 170 9.27 15.92 -13.75
CA GLN A 170 8.17 16.85 -13.45
C GLN A 170 8.39 18.25 -14.07
N ALA A 171 9.63 18.74 -14.05
CA ALA A 171 9.94 19.99 -14.73
C ALA A 171 9.77 19.89 -16.25
N MET A 172 10.13 18.75 -16.84
CA MET A 172 9.90 18.47 -18.26
C MET A 172 8.41 18.39 -18.60
N GLU A 173 7.60 17.71 -17.76
CA GLU A 173 6.15 17.60 -17.94
C GLU A 173 5.45 18.95 -17.96
N ARG A 174 5.87 19.90 -17.10
CA ARG A 174 5.34 21.28 -17.10
C ARG A 174 5.67 22.06 -18.38
N ASN A 175 6.72 21.65 -19.07
CA ASN A 175 7.21 22.29 -20.30
C ASN A 175 6.84 21.49 -21.56
N VAL A 176 6.02 20.44 -21.45
CA VAL A 176 5.57 19.67 -22.61
C VAL A 176 4.71 20.56 -23.52
N ILE A 177 5.24 20.84 -24.69
CA ILE A 177 4.45 21.42 -25.76
C ILE A 177 3.62 20.29 -26.36
N ARG A 178 2.29 20.40 -26.27
CA ARG A 178 1.40 19.47 -26.96
C ARG A 178 1.67 19.59 -28.46
N GLY A 179 2.22 18.52 -29.05
CA GLY A 179 2.36 18.42 -30.49
C GLY A 179 0.98 18.38 -31.16
N GLU A 180 0.89 18.93 -32.36
CA GLU A 180 -0.28 18.73 -33.18
C GLU A 180 -0.26 17.31 -33.76
N THR A 181 -1.38 16.60 -33.69
CA THR A 181 -1.56 15.35 -34.41
C THR A 181 -2.06 15.64 -35.80
N GLY A 182 -1.53 14.92 -36.76
CA GLY A 182 -1.88 15.11 -38.16
C GLY A 182 -1.21 14.07 -39.06
N TYR A 183 -1.37 14.23 -40.35
CA TYR A 183 -0.78 13.36 -41.33
C TYR A 183 0.08 14.14 -42.34
N MET A 184 1.07 13.47 -42.92
CA MET A 184 1.91 14.02 -43.95
C MET A 184 1.28 13.74 -45.30
N GLN A 185 1.03 14.78 -46.09
CA GLN A 185 0.48 14.69 -47.44
C GLN A 185 1.53 15.08 -48.49
N LEU A 186 1.67 14.23 -49.50
CA LEU A 186 2.54 14.52 -50.64
C LEU A 186 1.83 15.48 -51.59
N GLN A 187 2.44 16.65 -51.86
CA GLN A 187 1.99 17.57 -52.88
C GLN A 187 3.11 17.74 -53.95
N GLY A 188 2.99 17.01 -55.05
CA GLY A 188 4.02 17.02 -56.07
C GLY A 188 5.35 16.44 -55.55
N ARG A 189 6.38 17.29 -55.42
CA ARG A 189 7.73 16.92 -54.89
C ARG A 189 7.94 17.36 -53.43
N SER A 190 6.96 17.99 -52.80
CA SER A 190 7.02 18.45 -51.41
C SER A 190 6.07 17.63 -50.51
N VAL A 191 6.43 17.53 -49.22
CA VAL A 191 5.64 16.89 -48.17
C VAL A 191 5.14 18.00 -47.27
N GLU A 192 3.82 18.06 -47.05
CA GLU A 192 3.19 19.04 -46.17
C GLU A 192 2.51 18.34 -45.01
N PHE A 193 2.69 18.87 -43.80
CA PHE A 193 1.98 18.39 -42.61
C PHE A 193 0.57 19.01 -42.58
N ARG A 194 -0.44 18.18 -42.34
CA ARG A 194 -1.81 18.61 -42.09
C ARG A 194 -2.29 18.14 -40.73
N ALA A 195 -2.63 19.09 -39.87
CA ALA A 195 -3.16 18.81 -38.55
C ALA A 195 -4.57 18.21 -38.65
N ASP A 196 -4.88 17.27 -37.75
CA ASP A 196 -6.25 16.76 -37.55
C ASP A 196 -7.10 17.90 -36.97
N ARG A 197 -8.32 18.06 -37.52
CA ARG A 197 -9.29 19.07 -37.05
C ARG A 197 -10.11 18.57 -35.87
#